data_60e0ec412d9e51c55370c6e062cf6093
#
_entry.id   60e0ec412d9e51c55370c6e062cf6093
#
_cell.length_a   1.000
_cell.length_b   1.000
_cell.length_c   1.000
_cell.angle_alpha   90.00
_cell.angle_beta   90.00
_cell.angle_gamma   90.00
#
_symmetry.space_group_name_H-M   'P 1'
#
loop_
_entity.id
_entity.type
_entity.pdbx_description
1 polymer ?
#
loop_
_entity_poly.entity_id
_entity_poly.type
_entity_poly.pdbx_seq_one_letter_code
_entity_poly.pdbx_strand_id
1 'polypeptide(L)'
;MTEPSYPAARVVATKVLAHFAQHMAAARARGRTKLAPEPDAAAIEAIVDAAFWASLRREEGATPKISLAFMPPAASEQPLRFARQLPLSAVALARLAPAVERPGIHLGVWRDEDGELRVWGTTRQIPALCFVLEVVTSGLLVIKHRGDSFGKFVNIALLEGDEIKIVDESRAGVPDCPGLVASLLGVDLPGVRPESVNVLVQLSASMRAHGRGGALLLIPTENVTWEESIVQPALYSVDPPFAELAELAKDARIGQHEWQEDLRRAVDALAGLTAVDGATLVTERYELIAFGTKITRRRGSAPVERVMFTEPVEGSAFAIVNPYQLGGTRHLSAAQFVHDQRDATALVASQDGRFTIFKWSPCEDMVHAHRVDALLL
;
A
#
# COMPACT_ATOMS: atom_id res chain seq x y z
N MET A 1 7.21 -3.50 36.52
CA MET A 1 8.09 -2.56 35.80
C MET A 1 7.23 -1.96 34.68
N THR A 2 7.01 -0.66 34.75
CA THR A 2 6.39 0.07 33.62
C THR A 2 7.39 0.08 32.47
N GLU A 3 6.94 -0.30 31.28
CA GLU A 3 7.73 -0.18 30.05
C GLU A 3 8.10 1.30 29.84
N PRO A 4 9.31 1.62 29.35
CA PRO A 4 9.66 2.99 29.03
C PRO A 4 8.75 3.51 27.90
N SER A 5 8.41 4.79 27.91
CA SER A 5 7.62 5.40 26.84
C SER A 5 8.39 5.35 25.51
N TYR A 6 7.70 5.03 24.42
CA TYR A 6 8.24 5.07 23.06
C TYR A 6 8.24 6.51 22.52
N PRO A 7 9.41 7.19 22.39
CA PRO A 7 9.44 8.63 22.08
C PRO A 7 8.79 9.01 20.76
N ALA A 8 8.89 8.15 19.74
CA ALA A 8 8.30 8.38 18.43
C ALA A 8 6.76 8.47 18.47
N ALA A 9 6.11 7.83 19.47
CA ALA A 9 4.66 7.88 19.65
C ALA A 9 4.16 9.32 19.83
N ARG A 10 4.84 10.12 20.67
CA ARG A 10 4.49 11.52 20.91
C ARG A 10 4.71 12.39 19.67
N VAL A 11 5.81 12.16 18.94
CA VAL A 11 6.14 12.94 17.74
C VAL A 11 5.11 12.70 16.64
N VAL A 12 4.77 11.43 16.39
CA VAL A 12 3.81 11.08 15.35
C VAL A 12 2.39 11.50 15.70
N ALA A 13 2.01 11.49 16.99
CA ALA A 13 0.66 11.84 17.43
C ALA A 13 0.24 13.24 16.97
N THR A 14 1.13 14.22 17.03
CA THR A 14 0.85 15.59 16.59
C THR A 14 0.55 15.67 15.08
N LYS A 15 1.34 14.97 14.27
CA LYS A 15 1.18 14.92 12.81
C LYS A 15 -0.10 14.21 12.40
N VAL A 16 -0.34 13.05 13.00
CA VAL A 16 -1.54 12.22 12.74
C VAL A 16 -2.81 12.98 13.16
N LEU A 17 -2.80 13.68 14.30
CA LEU A 17 -3.92 14.50 14.74
C LEU A 17 -4.26 15.58 13.70
N ALA A 18 -3.25 16.31 13.18
CA ALA A 18 -3.45 17.34 12.16
C ALA A 18 -4.06 16.74 10.87
N HIS A 19 -3.59 15.57 10.44
CA HIS A 19 -4.15 14.85 9.30
C HIS A 19 -5.64 14.53 9.52
N PHE A 20 -6.00 13.92 10.67
CA PHE A 20 -7.40 13.59 10.96
C PHE A 20 -8.29 14.83 11.02
N ALA A 21 -7.85 15.91 11.67
CA ALA A 21 -8.59 17.16 11.75
C ALA A 21 -8.91 17.73 10.35
N GLN A 22 -7.93 17.73 9.44
CA GLN A 22 -8.10 18.18 8.07
C GLN A 22 -9.10 17.31 7.29
N HIS A 23 -8.92 15.98 7.31
CA HIS A 23 -9.75 15.05 6.56
C HIS A 23 -11.18 14.96 7.10
N MET A 24 -11.35 15.01 8.43
CA MET A 24 -12.66 15.07 9.06
C MET A 24 -13.42 16.35 8.71
N ALA A 25 -12.75 17.50 8.73
CA ALA A 25 -13.35 18.78 8.32
C ALA A 25 -13.78 18.73 6.85
N ALA A 26 -12.93 18.22 5.95
CA ALA A 26 -13.24 18.06 4.53
C ALA A 26 -14.41 17.08 4.29
N ALA A 27 -14.48 15.98 5.02
CA ALA A 27 -15.58 15.02 4.90
C ALA A 27 -16.91 15.60 5.39
N ARG A 28 -16.90 16.33 6.52
CA ARG A 28 -18.07 17.04 7.02
C ARG A 28 -18.58 18.10 6.04
N ALA A 29 -17.65 18.87 5.42
CA ALA A 29 -17.99 19.86 4.39
C ALA A 29 -18.65 19.24 3.16
N ARG A 30 -18.33 17.97 2.84
CA ARG A 30 -18.98 17.19 1.77
C ARG A 30 -20.30 16.51 2.20
N GLY A 31 -20.81 16.83 3.40
CA GLY A 31 -22.07 16.30 3.91
C GLY A 31 -22.01 14.87 4.44
N ARG A 32 -20.81 14.33 4.73
CA ARG A 32 -20.68 12.99 5.32
C ARG A 32 -21.06 13.03 6.80
N THR A 33 -21.97 12.15 7.21
CA THR A 33 -22.51 12.09 8.58
C THR A 33 -22.05 10.87 9.37
N LYS A 34 -21.74 9.75 8.69
CA LYS A 34 -21.29 8.50 9.31
C LYS A 34 -19.76 8.41 9.30
N LEU A 35 -19.12 9.21 10.13
CA LEU A 35 -17.67 9.22 10.31
C LEU A 35 -17.29 8.56 11.64
N ALA A 36 -16.08 8.02 11.71
CA ALA A 36 -15.49 7.58 12.97
C ALA A 36 -15.31 8.75 13.95
N PRO A 37 -15.23 8.50 15.25
CA PRO A 37 -14.77 9.50 16.20
C PRO A 37 -13.33 9.94 15.86
N GLU A 38 -13.09 11.23 16.01
CA GLU A 38 -11.76 11.82 15.84
C GLU A 38 -10.86 11.43 17.02
N PRO A 39 -9.66 10.84 16.77
CA PRO A 39 -8.75 10.53 17.86
C PRO A 39 -8.11 11.80 18.40
N ASP A 40 -7.89 11.86 19.71
CA ASP A 40 -7.05 12.91 20.31
C ASP A 40 -5.58 12.48 20.40
N ALA A 41 -4.67 13.43 20.64
CA ALA A 41 -3.23 13.18 20.68
C ALA A 41 -2.85 12.14 21.75
N ALA A 42 -3.52 12.17 22.91
CA ALA A 42 -3.24 11.23 24.00
C ALA A 42 -3.65 9.79 23.63
N ALA A 43 -4.78 9.64 22.93
CA ALA A 43 -5.21 8.32 22.44
C ALA A 43 -4.24 7.78 21.38
N ILE A 44 -3.82 8.63 20.42
CA ILE A 44 -2.84 8.24 19.39
C ILE A 44 -1.53 7.81 20.05
N GLU A 45 -0.97 8.64 20.94
CA GLU A 45 0.28 8.36 21.66
C GLU A 45 0.19 7.02 22.41
N ALA A 46 -0.86 6.80 23.19
CA ALA A 46 -1.03 5.58 23.99
C ALA A 46 -1.21 4.32 23.13
N ILE A 47 -1.95 4.42 22.01
CA ILE A 47 -2.15 3.28 21.09
C ILE A 47 -0.82 2.93 20.38
N VAL A 48 -0.08 3.92 19.91
CA VAL A 48 1.23 3.72 19.26
C VAL A 48 2.23 3.12 20.24
N ASP A 49 2.32 3.66 21.45
CA ASP A 49 3.22 3.15 22.50
C ASP A 49 2.92 1.68 22.83
N ALA A 50 1.67 1.35 23.15
CA ALA A 50 1.28 -0.01 23.48
C ALA A 50 1.53 -0.99 22.31
N ALA A 51 1.25 -0.58 21.08
CA ALA A 51 1.46 -1.38 19.88
C ALA A 51 2.94 -1.61 19.57
N PHE A 52 3.80 -0.60 19.76
CA PHE A 52 5.24 -0.73 19.60
C PHE A 52 5.82 -1.79 20.53
N TRP A 53 5.55 -1.67 21.83
CA TRP A 53 6.03 -2.65 22.80
C TRP A 53 5.41 -4.03 22.62
N ALA A 54 4.16 -4.13 22.11
CA ALA A 54 3.55 -5.38 21.74
C ALA A 54 4.28 -6.04 20.55
N SER A 55 4.71 -5.25 19.56
CA SER A 55 5.40 -5.74 18.37
C SER A 55 6.75 -6.42 18.66
N LEU A 56 7.40 -6.02 19.75
CA LEU A 56 8.69 -6.57 20.20
C LEU A 56 8.53 -7.85 21.03
N ARG A 57 7.31 -8.19 21.44
CA ARG A 57 7.02 -9.43 22.17
C ARG A 57 6.89 -10.59 21.18
N ARG A 58 7.08 -11.80 21.71
CA ARG A 58 6.78 -13.03 20.95
C ARG A 58 5.69 -13.78 21.69
N GLU A 59 4.68 -14.21 20.96
CA GLU A 59 3.65 -15.09 21.43
C GLU A 59 3.83 -16.45 20.71
N GLU A 60 4.08 -17.51 21.47
CA GLU A 60 4.38 -18.85 20.93
C GLU A 60 5.50 -18.87 19.86
N GLY A 61 6.49 -17.95 19.99
CA GLY A 61 7.61 -17.85 19.05
C GLY A 61 7.34 -17.00 17.82
N ALA A 62 6.09 -16.62 17.55
CA ALA A 62 5.70 -15.76 16.42
C ALA A 62 5.76 -14.26 16.77
N THR A 63 6.06 -13.44 15.79
CA THR A 63 5.91 -11.98 15.90
C THR A 63 4.42 -11.62 15.79
N PRO A 64 3.85 -10.89 16.76
CA PRO A 64 2.44 -10.56 16.72
C PRO A 64 2.10 -9.63 15.55
N LYS A 65 1.10 -10.00 14.77
CA LYS A 65 0.43 -9.13 13.80
C LYS A 65 -0.84 -8.62 14.44
N ILE A 66 -0.94 -7.30 14.60
CA ILE A 66 -2.03 -6.67 15.36
C ILE A 66 -2.64 -5.58 14.51
N SER A 67 -3.95 -5.51 14.49
CA SER A 67 -4.67 -4.36 13.94
C SER A 67 -5.58 -3.78 15.01
N LEU A 68 -5.45 -2.47 15.28
CA LEU A 68 -6.20 -1.70 16.27
C LEU A 68 -7.09 -0.68 15.56
N ALA A 69 -8.37 -0.56 15.95
CA ALA A 69 -9.27 0.46 15.46
C ALA A 69 -9.79 1.31 16.63
N PHE A 70 -9.60 2.63 16.57
CA PHE A 70 -10.08 3.56 17.59
C PHE A 70 -11.54 3.93 17.33
N MET A 71 -12.44 3.25 18.03
CA MET A 71 -13.89 3.48 17.91
C MET A 71 -14.66 2.83 19.06
N PRO A 72 -15.82 3.40 19.46
CA PRO A 72 -16.70 2.76 20.44
C PRO A 72 -17.37 1.50 19.85
N PRO A 73 -17.73 0.52 20.68
CA PRO A 73 -18.45 -0.68 20.23
C PRO A 73 -19.73 -0.36 19.46
N ALA A 74 -20.42 0.73 19.81
CA ALA A 74 -21.66 1.15 19.16
C ALA A 74 -21.48 1.62 17.70
N ALA A 75 -20.25 1.95 17.29
CA ALA A 75 -19.96 2.35 15.92
C ALA A 75 -19.70 1.14 14.98
N SER A 76 -19.69 -0.08 15.51
CA SER A 76 -19.62 -1.33 14.74
C SER A 76 -21.00 -1.93 14.57
N GLU A 77 -21.35 -2.41 13.37
CA GLU A 77 -22.62 -3.09 13.12
C GLU A 77 -22.69 -4.48 13.78
N GLN A 78 -21.56 -5.19 13.86
CA GLN A 78 -21.47 -6.54 14.43
C GLN A 78 -20.20 -6.66 15.31
N PRO A 79 -20.17 -6.00 16.50
CA PRO A 79 -19.04 -6.08 17.39
C PRO A 79 -19.02 -7.42 18.15
N LEU A 80 -17.86 -8.10 18.19
CA LEU A 80 -17.61 -9.13 19.19
C LEU A 80 -17.10 -8.46 20.44
N ARG A 81 -17.96 -8.31 21.47
CA ARG A 81 -17.60 -7.63 22.73
C ARG A 81 -17.05 -8.62 23.75
N PHE A 82 -15.98 -8.27 24.42
CA PHE A 82 -15.52 -9.00 25.60
C PHE A 82 -16.42 -8.69 26.80
N ALA A 83 -16.75 -9.71 27.56
CA ALA A 83 -17.55 -9.54 28.79
C ALA A 83 -16.83 -8.60 29.79
N ARG A 84 -15.50 -8.62 29.79
CA ARG A 84 -14.64 -7.71 30.57
C ARG A 84 -13.64 -7.05 29.58
N GLN A 85 -13.69 -5.74 29.50
CA GLN A 85 -12.73 -4.98 28.72
C GLN A 85 -11.33 -5.13 29.31
N LEU A 86 -10.32 -5.18 28.45
CA LEU A 86 -8.93 -5.35 28.85
C LEU A 86 -8.19 -4.01 28.80
N PRO A 87 -7.21 -3.77 29.69
CA PRO A 87 -6.39 -2.58 29.61
C PRO A 87 -5.62 -2.57 28.27
N LEU A 88 -5.45 -1.37 27.69
CA LEU A 88 -4.58 -1.18 26.54
C LEU A 88 -3.13 -1.33 27.01
N SER A 89 -2.53 -2.48 26.77
CA SER A 89 -1.17 -2.78 27.18
C SER A 89 -0.48 -3.71 26.20
N ALA A 90 0.85 -3.63 26.10
CA ALA A 90 1.64 -4.50 25.21
C ALA A 90 1.39 -5.99 25.45
N VAL A 91 1.22 -6.39 26.73
CA VAL A 91 0.94 -7.79 27.09
C VAL A 91 -0.43 -8.24 26.59
N ALA A 92 -1.47 -7.41 26.79
CA ALA A 92 -2.81 -7.74 26.34
C ALA A 92 -2.88 -7.81 24.81
N LEU A 93 -2.24 -6.86 24.12
CA LEU A 93 -2.19 -6.81 22.66
C LEU A 93 -1.47 -8.02 22.05
N ALA A 94 -0.29 -8.38 22.58
CA ALA A 94 0.46 -9.54 22.10
C ALA A 94 -0.37 -10.84 22.24
N ARG A 95 -1.02 -11.05 23.40
CA ARG A 95 -1.87 -12.24 23.63
C ARG A 95 -3.11 -12.29 22.73
N LEU A 96 -3.65 -11.14 22.32
CA LEU A 96 -4.81 -11.05 21.43
C LEU A 96 -4.46 -11.09 19.94
N ALA A 97 -3.17 -10.96 19.59
CA ALA A 97 -2.73 -10.92 18.21
C ALA A 97 -3.28 -12.06 17.33
N PRO A 98 -3.30 -13.34 17.78
CA PRO A 98 -3.84 -14.44 16.96
C PRO A 98 -5.31 -14.26 16.58
N ALA A 99 -6.10 -13.51 17.37
CA ALA A 99 -7.52 -13.26 17.07
C ALA A 99 -7.72 -12.25 15.93
N VAL A 100 -6.72 -11.45 15.60
CA VAL A 100 -6.78 -10.37 14.60
C VAL A 100 -5.66 -10.43 13.55
N GLU A 101 -4.96 -11.53 13.47
CA GLU A 101 -3.89 -11.75 12.49
C GLU A 101 -4.43 -11.75 11.04
N ARG A 102 -5.70 -12.17 10.87
CA ARG A 102 -6.32 -12.16 9.55
C ARG A 102 -6.68 -10.74 9.14
N PRO A 103 -6.35 -10.34 7.89
CA PRO A 103 -6.72 -9.02 7.38
C PRO A 103 -8.21 -8.70 7.54
N GLY A 104 -8.51 -7.46 7.88
CA GLY A 104 -9.88 -6.97 8.04
C GLY A 104 -10.53 -7.29 9.40
N ILE A 105 -9.78 -7.84 10.36
CA ILE A 105 -10.22 -7.99 11.74
C ILE A 105 -9.40 -7.05 12.61
N HIS A 106 -10.06 -6.24 13.43
CA HIS A 106 -9.41 -5.24 14.27
C HIS A 106 -9.79 -5.42 15.74
N LEU A 107 -8.84 -5.22 16.66
CA LEU A 107 -9.15 -4.99 18.06
C LEU A 107 -9.74 -3.59 18.21
N GLY A 108 -10.91 -3.48 18.77
CA GLY A 108 -11.54 -2.20 19.03
C GLY A 108 -11.01 -1.59 20.33
N VAL A 109 -10.55 -0.35 20.25
CA VAL A 109 -10.03 0.44 21.36
C VAL A 109 -10.94 1.64 21.61
N TRP A 110 -11.37 1.84 22.83
CA TRP A 110 -12.18 2.99 23.22
C TRP A 110 -11.99 3.32 24.71
N ARG A 111 -12.43 4.51 25.10
CA ARG A 111 -12.38 4.94 26.52
C ARG A 111 -13.49 4.28 27.33
N ASP A 112 -13.18 3.83 28.53
CA ASP A 112 -14.16 3.41 29.52
C ASP A 112 -14.82 4.62 30.24
N GLU A 113 -15.62 4.36 31.26
CA GLU A 113 -16.30 5.40 32.05
C GLU A 113 -15.34 6.30 32.81
N ASP A 114 -14.15 5.81 33.15
CA ASP A 114 -13.09 6.54 33.81
C ASP A 114 -12.20 7.31 32.82
N GLY A 115 -12.46 7.19 31.51
CA GLY A 115 -11.68 7.82 30.45
C GLY A 115 -10.43 7.06 30.02
N GLU A 116 -10.17 5.89 30.61
CA GLU A 116 -9.03 5.04 30.31
C GLU A 116 -9.23 4.26 29.02
N LEU A 117 -8.17 4.11 28.22
CA LEU A 117 -8.24 3.33 26.99
C LEU A 117 -8.29 1.83 27.29
N ARG A 118 -9.31 1.17 26.73
CA ARG A 118 -9.57 -0.25 26.87
C ARG A 118 -9.73 -0.93 25.52
N VAL A 119 -9.29 -2.18 25.46
CA VAL A 119 -9.64 -3.10 24.36
C VAL A 119 -10.99 -3.71 24.69
N TRP A 120 -12.01 -3.36 23.91
CA TRP A 120 -13.40 -3.78 24.19
C TRP A 120 -13.83 -5.05 23.46
N GLY A 121 -13.06 -5.49 22.45
CA GLY A 121 -13.40 -6.66 21.65
C GLY A 121 -12.79 -6.64 20.26
N THR A 122 -13.46 -7.28 19.29
CA THR A 122 -13.04 -7.26 17.89
C THR A 122 -14.16 -6.77 16.97
N THR A 123 -13.76 -6.22 15.82
CA THR A 123 -14.70 -5.77 14.78
C THR A 123 -14.11 -6.03 13.39
N ARG A 124 -14.99 -6.25 12.40
CA ARG A 124 -14.65 -6.30 10.97
C ARG A 124 -15.13 -5.07 10.21
N GLN A 125 -16.05 -4.35 10.80
CA GLN A 125 -16.66 -3.18 10.17
C GLN A 125 -16.29 -1.94 10.95
N ILE A 126 -15.61 -1.04 10.27
CA ILE A 126 -15.17 0.24 10.81
C ILE A 126 -15.73 1.37 9.95
N PRO A 127 -16.14 2.50 10.53
CA PRO A 127 -16.64 3.65 9.78
C PRO A 127 -15.55 4.34 8.96
N ALA A 128 -15.97 5.21 8.03
CA ALA A 128 -15.04 6.04 7.26
C ALA A 128 -14.20 6.94 8.20
N LEU A 129 -12.97 7.21 7.82
CA LEU A 129 -11.97 7.96 8.59
C LEU A 129 -11.70 7.38 9.99
N CYS A 130 -11.96 6.08 10.20
CA CYS A 130 -11.54 5.43 11.43
C CYS A 130 -10.01 5.38 11.51
N PHE A 131 -9.45 5.82 12.64
CA PHE A 131 -8.04 5.62 12.95
C PHE A 131 -7.76 4.12 13.11
N VAL A 132 -6.79 3.64 12.35
CA VAL A 132 -6.30 2.26 12.42
C VAL A 132 -4.80 2.27 12.57
N LEU A 133 -4.29 1.43 13.47
CA LEU A 133 -2.87 1.14 13.59
C LEU A 133 -2.64 -0.34 13.35
N GLU A 134 -1.70 -0.67 12.48
CA GLU A 134 -1.28 -2.05 12.24
C GLU A 134 0.18 -2.27 12.64
N VAL A 135 0.42 -3.36 13.34
CA VAL A 135 1.75 -3.95 13.53
C VAL A 135 2.00 -4.90 12.38
N VAL A 136 2.89 -4.52 11.47
CA VAL A 136 3.23 -5.31 10.28
C VAL A 136 4.28 -6.37 10.61
N THR A 137 5.31 -5.96 11.34
CA THR A 137 6.35 -6.82 11.89
C THR A 137 6.97 -6.17 13.13
N SER A 138 7.93 -6.82 13.74
CA SER A 138 8.62 -6.31 14.93
C SER A 138 9.20 -4.91 14.68
N GLY A 139 8.76 -3.92 15.45
CA GLY A 139 9.21 -2.52 15.35
C GLY A 139 8.65 -1.73 14.16
N LEU A 140 7.85 -2.34 13.27
CA LEU A 140 7.24 -1.67 12.12
C LEU A 140 5.73 -1.50 12.33
N LEU A 141 5.32 -0.25 12.49
CA LEU A 141 3.94 0.16 12.68
C LEU A 141 3.46 1.01 11.51
N VAL A 142 2.21 0.83 11.10
CA VAL A 142 1.56 1.66 10.09
C VAL A 142 0.30 2.27 10.66
N ILE A 143 0.20 3.60 10.59
CA ILE A 143 -0.99 4.34 10.94
C ILE A 143 -1.73 4.67 9.65
N LYS A 144 -3.02 4.34 9.61
CA LYS A 144 -3.86 4.54 8.44
C LYS A 144 -5.28 4.89 8.84
N HIS A 145 -6.05 5.38 7.89
CA HIS A 145 -7.49 5.52 8.03
C HIS A 145 -8.24 4.75 6.95
N ARG A 146 -9.50 4.41 7.21
CA ARG A 146 -10.38 3.90 6.17
C ARG A 146 -10.81 5.06 5.27
N GLY A 147 -10.52 4.97 3.98
CA GLY A 147 -10.98 5.94 2.98
C GLY A 147 -12.49 5.92 2.77
N ASP A 148 -12.97 6.93 2.06
CA ASP A 148 -14.40 7.10 1.72
C ASP A 148 -14.92 6.08 0.70
N SER A 149 -14.03 5.57 -0.17
CA SER A 149 -14.37 4.73 -1.32
C SER A 149 -13.97 3.28 -1.08
N PHE A 150 -14.89 2.34 -1.32
CA PHE A 150 -14.66 0.88 -1.41
C PHE A 150 -13.86 0.21 -0.27
N GLY A 151 -13.88 0.75 0.95
CA GLY A 151 -13.19 0.12 2.08
C GLY A 151 -11.66 0.16 2.02
N LYS A 152 -11.09 0.95 1.12
CA LYS A 152 -9.65 1.15 0.94
C LYS A 152 -9.06 1.86 2.16
N PHE A 153 -7.87 1.43 2.57
CA PHE A 153 -7.08 2.12 3.57
C PHE A 153 -6.10 3.09 2.90
N VAL A 154 -5.85 4.21 3.57
CA VAL A 154 -4.84 5.20 3.19
C VAL A 154 -3.84 5.31 4.33
N ASN A 155 -2.57 5.08 4.04
CA ASN A 155 -1.50 5.18 5.02
C ASN A 155 -1.21 6.66 5.32
N ILE A 156 -1.06 6.99 6.60
CA ILE A 156 -0.77 8.33 7.10
C ILE A 156 0.69 8.41 7.56
N ALA A 157 1.13 7.41 8.31
CA ALA A 157 2.46 7.39 8.88
C ALA A 157 2.99 5.96 9.02
N LEU A 158 4.31 5.82 8.88
CA LEU A 158 5.05 4.61 9.21
C LEU A 158 6.05 4.93 10.31
N LEU A 159 6.18 3.99 11.24
CA LEU A 159 7.21 4.04 12.28
C LEU A 159 8.01 2.74 12.18
N GLU A 160 9.31 2.87 11.98
CA GLU A 160 10.25 1.74 11.96
C GLU A 160 11.41 2.03 12.93
N GLY A 161 11.37 1.44 14.10
CA GLY A 161 12.26 1.83 15.18
C GLY A 161 12.13 3.32 15.50
N ASP A 162 13.21 4.10 15.36
CA ASP A 162 13.22 5.54 15.60
C ASP A 162 12.84 6.38 14.35
N GLU A 163 12.73 5.74 13.19
CA GLU A 163 12.38 6.42 11.94
C GLU A 163 10.87 6.64 11.84
N ILE A 164 10.47 7.88 11.55
CA ILE A 164 9.06 8.25 11.31
C ILE A 164 8.96 8.78 9.88
N LYS A 165 8.14 8.13 9.05
CA LYS A 165 7.78 8.61 7.72
C LYS A 165 6.33 9.06 7.74
N ILE A 166 6.06 10.32 7.46
CA ILE A 166 4.71 10.86 7.28
C ILE A 166 4.41 10.91 5.78
N VAL A 167 3.29 10.36 5.38
CA VAL A 167 2.85 10.38 3.98
C VAL A 167 2.47 11.80 3.58
N ASP A 168 2.98 12.25 2.45
CA ASP A 168 2.71 13.58 1.88
C ASP A 168 1.74 13.45 0.70
N GLU A 169 0.45 13.67 0.95
CA GLU A 169 -0.60 13.59 -0.06
C GLU A 169 -0.48 14.66 -1.15
N SER A 170 0.22 15.77 -0.88
CA SER A 170 0.43 16.83 -1.88
C SER A 170 1.23 16.34 -3.10
N ARG A 171 1.94 15.25 -2.93
CA ARG A 171 2.69 14.57 -4.01
C ARG A 171 1.80 13.99 -5.12
N ALA A 172 0.49 13.83 -4.88
CA ALA A 172 -0.46 13.51 -5.94
C ALA A 172 -0.61 14.65 -6.97
N GLY A 173 -0.28 15.89 -6.61
CA GLY A 173 -0.27 17.05 -7.49
C GLY A 173 0.99 17.23 -8.34
N VAL A 174 1.94 16.28 -8.30
CA VAL A 174 3.13 16.31 -9.16
C VAL A 174 2.70 16.17 -10.62
N PRO A 175 3.27 16.95 -11.55
CA PRO A 175 3.04 16.76 -12.97
C PRO A 175 3.26 15.30 -13.37
N ASP A 176 2.36 14.78 -14.23
CA ASP A 176 2.40 13.39 -14.71
C ASP A 176 2.37 12.31 -13.60
N CYS A 177 1.80 12.63 -12.43
CA CYS A 177 1.65 11.65 -11.34
C CYS A 177 0.85 10.43 -11.82
N PRO A 178 1.39 9.22 -11.73
CA PRO A 178 0.67 8.02 -12.13
C PRO A 178 -0.62 7.85 -11.31
N GLY A 179 -1.72 7.45 -11.96
CA GLY A 179 -3.00 7.19 -11.29
C GLY A 179 -2.90 6.20 -10.14
N LEU A 180 -2.00 5.22 -10.24
CA LEU A 180 -1.69 4.29 -9.16
C LEU A 180 -1.11 5.02 -7.92
N VAL A 181 -0.17 5.95 -8.10
CA VAL A 181 0.42 6.73 -6.99
C VAL A 181 -0.64 7.61 -6.34
N ALA A 182 -1.40 8.36 -7.14
CA ALA A 182 -2.48 9.20 -6.63
C ALA A 182 -3.52 8.38 -5.84
N SER A 183 -3.89 7.21 -6.35
CA SER A 183 -4.82 6.32 -5.67
C SER A 183 -4.26 5.76 -4.35
N LEU A 184 -2.97 5.43 -4.30
CA LEU A 184 -2.32 5.01 -3.05
C LEU A 184 -2.28 6.14 -2.02
N LEU A 185 -2.18 7.40 -2.48
CA LEU A 185 -2.28 8.60 -1.65
C LEU A 185 -3.72 8.98 -1.28
N GLY A 186 -4.72 8.20 -1.72
CA GLY A 186 -6.13 8.45 -1.41
C GLY A 186 -6.79 9.53 -2.26
N VAL A 187 -6.13 10.00 -3.32
CA VAL A 187 -6.63 11.06 -4.22
C VAL A 187 -7.26 10.42 -5.46
N ASP A 188 -8.50 10.82 -5.75
CA ASP A 188 -9.18 10.41 -6.98
C ASP A 188 -8.82 11.35 -8.13
N LEU A 189 -8.26 10.81 -9.20
CA LEU A 189 -7.94 11.56 -10.40
C LEU A 189 -9.11 11.54 -11.39
N PRO A 190 -9.49 12.70 -11.98
CA PRO A 190 -10.48 12.75 -13.05
C PRO A 190 -10.08 11.86 -14.24
N GLY A 191 -11.01 11.03 -14.73
CA GLY A 191 -10.79 10.17 -15.90
C GLY A 191 -10.09 8.83 -15.63
N VAL A 192 -9.64 8.58 -14.41
CA VAL A 192 -9.10 7.27 -14.00
C VAL A 192 -10.25 6.42 -13.46
N ARG A 193 -10.38 5.19 -13.96
CA ARG A 193 -11.38 4.25 -13.45
C ARG A 193 -10.94 3.71 -12.10
N PRO A 194 -11.73 3.89 -11.02
CA PRO A 194 -11.35 3.42 -9.68
C PRO A 194 -11.08 1.90 -9.63
N GLU A 195 -11.82 1.11 -10.41
CA GLU A 195 -11.71 -0.33 -10.44
C GLU A 195 -10.36 -0.80 -11.00
N SER A 196 -9.90 -0.18 -12.09
CA SER A 196 -8.64 -0.54 -12.73
C SER A 196 -7.44 -0.18 -11.84
N VAL A 197 -7.53 0.94 -11.13
CA VAL A 197 -6.49 1.32 -10.17
C VAL A 197 -6.47 0.37 -8.98
N ASN A 198 -7.63 -0.10 -8.52
CA ASN A 198 -7.71 -1.06 -7.43
C ASN A 198 -6.99 -2.39 -7.77
N VAL A 199 -7.12 -2.87 -8.99
CA VAL A 199 -6.38 -4.06 -9.48
C VAL A 199 -4.87 -3.84 -9.38
N LEU A 200 -4.35 -2.68 -9.81
CA LEU A 200 -2.91 -2.37 -9.75
C LEU A 200 -2.41 -2.23 -8.31
N VAL A 201 -3.22 -1.66 -7.41
CA VAL A 201 -2.91 -1.59 -5.98
C VAL A 201 -2.77 -2.98 -5.39
N GLN A 202 -3.72 -3.89 -5.68
CA GLN A 202 -3.68 -5.26 -5.18
C GLN A 202 -2.51 -6.05 -5.78
N LEU A 203 -2.23 -5.90 -7.08
CA LEU A 203 -1.03 -6.49 -7.71
C LEU A 203 0.25 -6.01 -7.05
N SER A 204 0.38 -4.69 -6.82
CA SER A 204 1.55 -4.11 -6.17
C SER A 204 1.73 -4.65 -4.75
N ALA A 205 0.65 -4.75 -3.98
CA ALA A 205 0.68 -5.31 -2.63
C ALA A 205 1.06 -6.80 -2.63
N SER A 206 0.49 -7.61 -3.55
CA SER A 206 0.79 -9.03 -3.68
C SER A 206 2.23 -9.27 -4.17
N MET A 207 2.71 -8.49 -5.15
CA MET A 207 4.12 -8.51 -5.61
C MET A 207 5.09 -8.18 -4.47
N ARG A 208 4.75 -7.24 -3.61
CA ARG A 208 5.57 -6.89 -2.45
C ARG A 208 5.54 -8.01 -1.40
N ALA A 209 4.37 -8.59 -1.16
CA ALA A 209 4.14 -9.58 -0.10
C ALA A 209 4.91 -10.90 -0.30
N HIS A 210 5.14 -11.34 -1.57
CA HIS A 210 5.89 -12.58 -1.80
C HIS A 210 7.40 -12.47 -1.50
N GLY A 211 7.98 -11.26 -1.36
CA GLY A 211 9.34 -11.02 -0.89
C GLY A 211 10.47 -11.54 -1.78
N ARG A 212 10.18 -12.05 -2.97
CA ARG A 212 11.20 -12.61 -3.90
C ARG A 212 11.77 -11.57 -4.87
N GLY A 213 11.18 -10.36 -4.86
CA GLY A 213 11.40 -9.37 -5.90
C GLY A 213 10.75 -9.77 -7.23
N GLY A 214 10.41 -8.77 -8.06
CA GLY A 214 9.76 -9.00 -9.33
C GLY A 214 9.66 -7.73 -10.15
N ALA A 215 9.43 -7.88 -11.46
CA ALA A 215 9.15 -6.78 -12.35
C ALA A 215 7.91 -7.11 -13.19
N LEU A 216 6.96 -6.16 -13.23
CA LEU A 216 5.77 -6.23 -14.06
C LEU A 216 5.75 -5.03 -14.99
N LEU A 217 5.60 -5.27 -16.28
CA LEU A 217 5.54 -4.26 -17.33
C LEU A 217 4.09 -4.16 -17.83
N LEU A 218 3.49 -3.00 -17.63
CA LEU A 218 2.19 -2.67 -18.23
C LEU A 218 2.47 -2.04 -19.59
N ILE A 219 2.01 -2.71 -20.63
CA ILE A 219 2.24 -2.36 -22.03
C ILE A 219 0.93 -1.92 -22.71
N PRO A 220 0.99 -0.99 -23.67
CA PRO A 220 -0.17 -0.64 -24.48
C PRO A 220 -0.73 -1.84 -25.22
N THR A 221 -2.06 -1.91 -25.34
CA THR A 221 -2.74 -3.01 -26.06
C THR A 221 -2.60 -2.88 -27.58
N GLU A 222 -2.54 -1.65 -28.09
CA GLU A 222 -2.61 -1.37 -29.54
C GLU A 222 -1.23 -1.19 -30.20
N ASN A 223 -0.17 -1.11 -29.41
CA ASN A 223 1.18 -0.86 -29.88
C ASN A 223 2.11 -2.00 -29.48
N VAL A 224 2.74 -2.64 -30.46
CA VAL A 224 3.67 -3.77 -30.26
C VAL A 224 5.15 -3.35 -30.28
N THR A 225 5.47 -2.06 -30.28
CA THR A 225 6.88 -1.59 -30.28
C THR A 225 7.67 -2.04 -29.06
N TRP A 226 6.99 -2.45 -27.99
CA TRP A 226 7.59 -3.01 -26.79
C TRP A 226 8.38 -4.30 -27.08
N GLU A 227 8.08 -5.04 -28.17
CA GLU A 227 8.82 -6.22 -28.59
C GLU A 227 10.28 -5.91 -28.91
N GLU A 228 10.59 -4.69 -29.35
CA GLU A 228 11.95 -4.24 -29.63
C GLU A 228 12.79 -4.04 -28.35
N SER A 229 12.14 -3.99 -27.19
CA SER A 229 12.77 -3.78 -25.87
C SER A 229 12.81 -5.04 -25.00
N ILE A 230 12.54 -6.20 -25.59
CA ILE A 230 12.70 -7.51 -24.95
C ILE A 230 13.51 -8.46 -25.82
N VAL A 231 14.13 -9.45 -25.18
CA VAL A 231 14.81 -10.54 -25.90
C VAL A 231 13.76 -11.45 -26.54
N GLN A 232 13.82 -11.60 -27.86
CA GLN A 232 12.94 -12.46 -28.63
C GLN A 232 13.58 -13.81 -28.94
N PRO A 233 12.79 -14.92 -28.95
CA PRO A 233 11.40 -15.01 -28.46
C PRO A 233 11.35 -14.88 -26.93
N ALA A 234 10.23 -14.39 -26.41
CA ALA A 234 9.99 -14.38 -24.98
C ALA A 234 10.01 -15.82 -24.42
N LEU A 235 10.69 -16.04 -23.29
CA LEU A 235 10.94 -17.39 -22.79
C LEU A 235 9.65 -18.15 -22.46
N TYR A 236 8.69 -17.46 -21.84
CA TYR A 236 7.38 -18.02 -21.50
C TYR A 236 6.28 -17.13 -22.09
N SER A 237 6.07 -17.23 -23.40
CA SER A 237 4.95 -16.58 -24.08
C SER A 237 3.63 -17.28 -23.75
N VAL A 238 2.56 -16.52 -23.63
CA VAL A 238 1.21 -17.01 -23.36
C VAL A 238 0.34 -16.75 -24.59
N ASP A 239 -0.14 -17.83 -25.24
CA ASP A 239 -0.95 -17.76 -26.45
C ASP A 239 -2.16 -18.73 -26.35
N PRO A 240 -3.40 -18.25 -26.44
CA PRO A 240 -3.79 -16.84 -26.47
C PRO A 240 -3.45 -16.12 -25.14
N PRO A 241 -3.40 -14.77 -25.13
CA PRO A 241 -3.20 -14.01 -23.91
C PRO A 241 -4.17 -14.42 -22.80
N PHE A 242 -3.67 -14.58 -21.57
CA PHE A 242 -4.50 -15.02 -20.45
C PHE A 242 -5.27 -13.83 -19.86
N ALA A 243 -6.61 -13.88 -19.95
CA ALA A 243 -7.49 -12.72 -19.74
C ALA A 243 -8.31 -12.78 -18.43
N GLU A 244 -8.09 -13.74 -17.53
CA GLU A 244 -8.91 -13.88 -16.30
C GLU A 244 -9.01 -12.57 -15.52
N LEU A 245 -7.88 -11.91 -15.29
CA LEU A 245 -7.86 -10.64 -14.58
C LEU A 245 -8.53 -9.50 -15.37
N ALA A 246 -8.40 -9.52 -16.68
CA ALA A 246 -9.07 -8.58 -17.58
C ALA A 246 -10.60 -8.73 -17.56
N GLU A 247 -11.09 -9.96 -17.47
CA GLU A 247 -12.52 -10.28 -17.37
C GLU A 247 -13.08 -9.84 -16.02
N LEU A 248 -12.39 -10.16 -14.93
CA LEU A 248 -12.77 -9.74 -13.58
C LEU A 248 -12.79 -8.21 -13.43
N ALA A 249 -11.87 -7.51 -14.07
CA ALA A 249 -11.85 -6.04 -14.05
C ALA A 249 -13.03 -5.38 -14.79
N LYS A 250 -13.74 -6.13 -15.64
CA LYS A 250 -14.94 -5.68 -16.38
C LYS A 250 -16.26 -6.25 -15.82
N ASP A 251 -16.18 -7.14 -14.82
CA ASP A 251 -17.33 -7.87 -14.31
C ASP A 251 -18.35 -6.93 -13.66
N ALA A 252 -19.62 -7.12 -13.97
CA ALA A 252 -20.73 -6.37 -13.38
C ALA A 252 -20.93 -6.67 -11.86
N ARG A 253 -20.32 -7.74 -11.35
CA ARG A 253 -20.36 -8.13 -9.91
C ARG A 253 -19.33 -7.36 -9.05
N ILE A 254 -18.70 -6.32 -9.60
CA ILE A 254 -17.70 -5.51 -8.86
C ILE A 254 -18.25 -5.12 -7.49
N GLY A 255 -17.47 -5.44 -6.44
CA GLY A 255 -17.81 -5.14 -5.04
C GLY A 255 -18.56 -6.24 -4.30
N GLN A 256 -19.05 -7.31 -4.95
CA GLN A 256 -19.59 -8.49 -4.28
C GLN A 256 -18.49 -9.35 -3.66
N HIS A 257 -18.82 -10.10 -2.61
CA HIS A 257 -17.84 -10.89 -1.86
C HIS A 257 -17.16 -11.95 -2.74
N GLU A 258 -17.92 -12.70 -3.54
CA GLU A 258 -17.40 -13.72 -4.46
C GLU A 258 -16.43 -13.11 -5.48
N TRP A 259 -16.79 -11.96 -6.05
CA TRP A 259 -15.93 -11.23 -6.96
C TRP A 259 -14.60 -10.81 -6.32
N GLN A 260 -14.63 -10.37 -5.05
CA GLN A 260 -13.41 -9.99 -4.33
C GLN A 260 -12.48 -11.19 -4.10
N GLU A 261 -13.03 -12.37 -3.84
CA GLU A 261 -12.24 -13.59 -3.67
C GLU A 261 -11.64 -14.05 -5.00
N ASP A 262 -12.42 -14.00 -6.10
CA ASP A 262 -11.96 -14.33 -7.44
C ASP A 262 -10.85 -13.37 -7.88
N LEU A 263 -11.06 -12.07 -7.69
CA LEU A 263 -10.06 -11.05 -8.00
C LEU A 263 -8.76 -11.28 -7.21
N ARG A 264 -8.84 -11.55 -5.92
CA ARG A 264 -7.66 -11.81 -5.10
C ARG A 264 -6.89 -13.03 -5.60
N ARG A 265 -7.57 -14.11 -5.96
CA ARG A 265 -6.94 -15.33 -6.51
C ARG A 265 -6.23 -15.04 -7.83
N ALA A 266 -6.87 -14.33 -8.74
CA ALA A 266 -6.27 -13.95 -10.03
C ALA A 266 -5.07 -13.01 -9.85
N VAL A 267 -5.17 -12.05 -8.95
CA VAL A 267 -4.07 -11.14 -8.58
C VAL A 267 -2.88 -11.91 -7.99
N ASP A 268 -3.13 -12.80 -7.03
CA ASP A 268 -2.06 -13.59 -6.38
C ASP A 268 -1.38 -14.54 -7.38
N ALA A 269 -2.14 -15.13 -8.29
CA ALA A 269 -1.62 -15.98 -9.35
C ALA A 269 -0.69 -15.19 -10.29
N LEU A 270 -1.13 -14.02 -10.76
CA LEU A 270 -0.32 -13.18 -11.65
C LEU A 270 0.90 -12.59 -10.93
N ALA A 271 0.72 -12.11 -9.70
CA ALA A 271 1.83 -11.62 -8.88
C ALA A 271 2.90 -12.70 -8.65
N GLY A 272 2.49 -13.96 -8.45
CA GLY A 272 3.41 -15.09 -8.32
C GLY A 272 4.33 -15.28 -9.53
N LEU A 273 3.84 -14.99 -10.74
CA LEU A 273 4.65 -15.07 -11.98
C LEU A 273 5.75 -14.01 -12.02
N THR A 274 5.57 -12.86 -11.35
CA THR A 274 6.61 -11.82 -11.29
C THR A 274 7.84 -12.25 -10.50
N ALA A 275 7.75 -13.30 -9.68
CA ALA A 275 8.86 -13.88 -8.96
C ALA A 275 9.80 -14.71 -9.86
N VAL A 276 9.37 -15.07 -11.06
CA VAL A 276 10.21 -15.75 -12.08
C VAL A 276 11.27 -14.76 -12.57
N ASP A 277 12.49 -15.24 -12.76
CA ASP A 277 13.60 -14.38 -13.22
C ASP A 277 13.31 -13.79 -14.60
N GLY A 278 13.27 -12.46 -14.67
CA GLY A 278 12.86 -11.66 -15.80
C GLY A 278 11.68 -10.76 -15.44
N ALA A 279 10.99 -10.26 -16.45
CA ALA A 279 9.81 -9.42 -16.30
C ALA A 279 8.55 -10.16 -16.74
N THR A 280 7.42 -9.81 -16.14
CA THR A 280 6.08 -10.25 -16.54
C THR A 280 5.44 -9.13 -17.36
N LEU A 281 4.94 -9.44 -18.56
CA LEU A 281 4.31 -8.51 -19.47
C LEU A 281 2.78 -8.66 -19.39
N VAL A 282 2.11 -7.57 -19.11
CA VAL A 282 0.66 -7.48 -18.97
C VAL A 282 0.17 -6.27 -19.75
N THR A 283 -0.91 -6.39 -20.50
CA THR A 283 -1.52 -5.25 -21.19
C THR A 283 -2.17 -4.29 -20.19
N GLU A 284 -2.46 -3.04 -20.61
CA GLU A 284 -3.28 -2.09 -19.84
C GLU A 284 -4.68 -2.63 -19.50
N ARG A 285 -5.11 -3.68 -20.21
CA ARG A 285 -6.38 -4.39 -19.96
C ARG A 285 -6.23 -5.59 -19.01
N TYR A 286 -5.04 -5.78 -18.44
CA TYR A 286 -4.68 -6.89 -17.54
C TYR A 286 -4.64 -8.28 -18.18
N GLU A 287 -4.35 -8.35 -19.47
CA GLU A 287 -4.10 -9.61 -20.17
C GLU A 287 -2.63 -9.98 -20.05
N LEU A 288 -2.32 -11.16 -19.55
CA LEU A 288 -0.94 -11.67 -19.45
C LEU A 288 -0.46 -12.12 -20.84
N ILE A 289 0.65 -11.56 -21.30
CA ILE A 289 1.27 -11.83 -22.59
C ILE A 289 2.46 -12.78 -22.47
N ALA A 290 3.32 -12.56 -21.48
CA ALA A 290 4.50 -13.36 -21.24
C ALA A 290 5.03 -13.14 -19.82
N PHE A 291 5.89 -14.05 -19.34
CA PHE A 291 6.63 -13.88 -18.10
C PHE A 291 8.05 -14.42 -18.23
N GLY A 292 8.92 -14.14 -17.25
CA GLY A 292 10.34 -14.52 -17.32
C GLY A 292 11.09 -13.86 -18.49
N THR A 293 10.57 -12.74 -19.00
CA THR A 293 11.09 -12.07 -20.18
C THR A 293 12.28 -11.20 -19.83
N LYS A 294 13.36 -11.31 -20.61
CA LYS A 294 14.55 -10.48 -20.43
C LYS A 294 14.36 -9.15 -21.17
N ILE A 295 14.49 -8.05 -20.45
CA ILE A 295 14.49 -6.70 -21.01
C ILE A 295 15.82 -6.45 -21.72
N THR A 296 15.78 -5.87 -22.91
CA THR A 296 16.92 -5.38 -23.66
C THR A 296 16.69 -3.93 -24.04
N ARG A 297 17.78 -3.21 -24.26
CA ARG A 297 17.69 -1.83 -24.76
C ARG A 297 17.26 -1.85 -26.23
N ARG A 298 16.30 -1.00 -26.58
CA ARG A 298 15.88 -0.80 -27.96
C ARG A 298 17.08 -0.41 -28.84
N ARG A 299 17.17 -0.98 -30.04
CA ARG A 299 18.25 -0.67 -30.98
C ARG A 299 18.26 0.84 -31.32
N GLY A 300 19.42 1.48 -31.16
CA GLY A 300 19.59 2.90 -31.40
C GLY A 300 19.18 3.82 -30.23
N SER A 301 18.58 3.29 -29.17
CA SER A 301 18.28 4.05 -27.95
C SER A 301 19.53 4.26 -27.09
N ALA A 302 19.60 5.39 -26.39
CA ALA A 302 20.64 5.66 -25.41
C ALA A 302 20.40 4.87 -24.11
N PRO A 303 21.46 4.53 -23.34
CA PRO A 303 21.29 4.01 -21.99
C PRO A 303 20.66 5.07 -21.08
N VAL A 304 19.76 4.63 -20.22
CA VAL A 304 19.17 5.51 -19.21
C VAL A 304 20.17 5.72 -18.07
N GLU A 305 20.67 6.94 -17.95
CA GLU A 305 21.67 7.31 -16.93
C GLU A 305 21.06 8.07 -15.75
N ARG A 306 19.90 8.72 -15.97
CA ARG A 306 19.24 9.57 -14.99
C ARG A 306 17.74 9.36 -15.01
N VAL A 307 17.16 9.31 -13.83
CA VAL A 307 15.72 9.30 -13.60
C VAL A 307 15.39 10.30 -12.52
N MET A 308 14.19 10.88 -12.59
CA MET A 308 13.66 11.68 -11.49
C MET A 308 13.12 10.74 -10.42
N PHE A 309 13.65 10.83 -9.22
CA PHE A 309 13.24 10.03 -8.08
C PHE A 309 12.33 10.83 -7.15
N THR A 310 11.25 10.19 -6.70
CA THR A 310 10.35 10.74 -5.68
C THR A 310 9.94 9.66 -4.69
N GLU A 311 9.78 10.07 -3.45
CA GLU A 311 9.14 9.29 -2.39
C GLU A 311 8.04 10.18 -1.77
N PRO A 312 6.79 9.72 -1.64
CA PRO A 312 5.67 10.55 -1.16
C PRO A 312 5.64 10.63 0.37
N VAL A 313 6.73 11.12 0.95
CA VAL A 313 6.86 11.36 2.39
C VAL A 313 7.29 12.79 2.65
N GLU A 314 6.89 13.35 3.80
CA GLU A 314 7.28 14.71 4.21
C GLU A 314 8.80 14.86 4.24
N GLY A 315 9.31 15.98 3.74
CA GLY A 315 10.74 16.27 3.71
C GLY A 315 11.53 15.57 2.61
N SER A 316 10.93 14.64 1.85
CA SER A 316 11.58 14.06 0.67
C SER A 316 11.65 15.08 -0.45
N ALA A 317 12.84 15.32 -0.97
CA ALA A 317 13.04 16.18 -2.14
C ALA A 317 13.00 15.37 -3.43
N PHE A 318 12.63 16.03 -4.54
CA PHE A 318 12.86 15.50 -5.87
C PHE A 318 14.36 15.39 -6.11
N ALA A 319 14.82 14.25 -6.60
CA ALA A 319 16.23 14.03 -6.88
C ALA A 319 16.43 13.41 -8.26
N ILE A 320 17.41 13.90 -9.00
CA ILE A 320 17.85 13.23 -10.22
C ILE A 320 18.95 12.24 -9.82
N VAL A 321 18.68 10.96 -10.03
CA VAL A 321 19.57 9.88 -9.61
C VAL A 321 19.85 8.91 -10.76
N ASN A 322 20.93 8.17 -10.65
CA ASN A 322 21.14 7.04 -11.55
C ASN A 322 20.21 5.88 -11.13
N PRO A 323 19.47 5.24 -12.06
CA PRO A 323 18.55 4.17 -11.72
C PRO A 323 19.21 2.98 -10.99
N TYR A 324 20.51 2.79 -11.13
CA TYR A 324 21.28 1.79 -10.39
C TYR A 324 21.30 2.06 -8.88
N GLN A 325 21.18 3.32 -8.46
CA GLN A 325 21.13 3.70 -7.05
C GLN A 325 19.77 3.37 -6.38
N LEU A 326 18.71 3.15 -7.17
CA LEU A 326 17.39 2.83 -6.67
C LEU A 326 17.27 1.36 -6.25
N GLY A 327 18.10 0.49 -6.86
CA GLY A 327 18.10 -0.95 -6.61
C GLY A 327 18.99 -1.68 -7.60
N GLY A 328 18.86 -3.00 -7.71
CA GLY A 328 19.64 -3.83 -8.60
C GLY A 328 19.23 -3.74 -10.08
N THR A 329 19.62 -4.77 -10.83
CA THR A 329 19.42 -4.87 -12.29
C THR A 329 17.95 -4.73 -12.72
N ARG A 330 16.97 -5.15 -11.89
CA ARG A 330 15.54 -5.00 -12.19
C ARG A 330 15.12 -3.54 -12.31
N HIS A 331 15.62 -2.67 -11.41
CA HIS A 331 15.33 -1.23 -11.46
C HIS A 331 15.93 -0.58 -12.71
N LEU A 332 17.19 -0.91 -13.02
CA LEU A 332 17.85 -0.40 -14.22
C LEU A 332 17.13 -0.85 -15.49
N SER A 333 16.79 -2.14 -15.60
CA SER A 333 16.09 -2.68 -16.76
C SER A 333 14.69 -2.09 -16.92
N ALA A 334 13.96 -1.91 -15.82
CA ALA A 334 12.63 -1.28 -15.84
C ALA A 334 12.69 0.19 -16.26
N ALA A 335 13.66 0.95 -15.74
CA ALA A 335 13.88 2.34 -16.17
C ALA A 335 14.23 2.43 -17.66
N GLN A 336 15.11 1.53 -18.17
CA GLN A 336 15.44 1.46 -19.60
C GLN A 336 14.23 1.10 -20.45
N PHE A 337 13.41 0.13 -20.01
CA PHE A 337 12.20 -0.26 -20.72
C PHE A 337 11.23 0.92 -20.88
N VAL A 338 10.95 1.64 -19.78
CA VAL A 338 10.04 2.81 -19.80
C VAL A 338 10.65 3.97 -20.60
N HIS A 339 11.96 4.14 -20.58
CA HIS A 339 12.64 5.14 -21.44
C HIS A 339 12.43 4.83 -22.93
N ASP A 340 12.54 3.56 -23.31
CA ASP A 340 12.42 3.12 -24.69
C ASP A 340 10.95 3.00 -25.14
N GLN A 341 10.04 2.75 -24.21
CA GLN A 341 8.60 2.53 -24.38
C GLN A 341 7.81 3.50 -23.49
N ARG A 342 7.74 4.76 -23.93
CA ARG A 342 7.24 5.90 -23.11
C ARG A 342 5.78 5.76 -22.65
N ASP A 343 4.98 4.98 -23.35
CA ASP A 343 3.58 4.71 -23.00
C ASP A 343 3.45 3.61 -21.93
N ALA A 344 4.49 2.83 -21.72
CA ALA A 344 4.50 1.76 -20.72
C ALA A 344 4.66 2.28 -19.30
N THR A 345 4.31 1.41 -18.34
CA THR A 345 4.58 1.60 -16.91
C THR A 345 5.27 0.35 -16.38
N ALA A 346 6.28 0.49 -15.54
CA ALA A 346 6.90 -0.66 -14.89
C ALA A 346 6.74 -0.60 -13.38
N LEU A 347 6.34 -1.73 -12.79
CA LEU A 347 6.22 -1.94 -11.36
C LEU A 347 7.35 -2.87 -10.92
N VAL A 348 8.16 -2.45 -9.97
CA VAL A 348 9.32 -3.21 -9.49
C VAL A 348 9.24 -3.41 -7.98
N ALA A 349 9.10 -4.67 -7.56
CA ALA A 349 9.26 -5.09 -6.19
C ALA A 349 10.70 -5.54 -5.96
N SER A 350 11.33 -5.10 -4.88
CA SER A 350 12.64 -5.52 -4.44
C SER A 350 12.56 -6.59 -3.34
N GLN A 351 13.61 -7.38 -3.16
CA GLN A 351 13.64 -8.40 -2.10
C GLN A 351 13.68 -7.81 -0.69
N ASP A 352 14.17 -6.57 -0.57
CA ASP A 352 14.22 -5.79 0.69
C ASP A 352 12.90 -5.05 1.01
N GLY A 353 11.81 -5.36 0.27
CA GLY A 353 10.49 -4.78 0.50
C GLY A 353 10.24 -3.42 -0.14
N ARG A 354 11.22 -2.85 -0.85
CA ARG A 354 11.03 -1.62 -1.62
C ARG A 354 10.14 -1.87 -2.83
N PHE A 355 9.36 -0.85 -3.18
CA PHE A 355 8.51 -0.89 -4.36
C PHE A 355 8.59 0.42 -5.13
N THR A 356 8.92 0.33 -6.43
CA THR A 356 9.12 1.49 -7.30
C THR A 356 8.25 1.38 -8.55
N ILE A 357 7.58 2.46 -8.90
CA ILE A 357 6.81 2.62 -10.14
C ILE A 357 7.63 3.49 -11.07
N PHE A 358 7.93 3.01 -12.28
CA PHE A 358 8.57 3.77 -13.33
C PHE A 358 7.53 4.18 -14.36
N LYS A 359 7.48 5.46 -14.71
CA LYS A 359 6.64 6.03 -15.75
C LYS A 359 7.40 7.13 -16.46
N TRP A 360 7.17 7.27 -17.77
CA TRP A 360 7.68 8.42 -18.53
C TRP A 360 6.92 9.68 -18.12
N SER A 361 7.64 10.77 -17.89
CA SER A 361 7.08 12.10 -17.66
C SER A 361 7.31 12.97 -18.91
N PRO A 362 6.27 13.30 -19.67
CA PRO A 362 6.38 14.25 -20.77
C PRO A 362 6.79 15.65 -20.33
N CYS A 363 6.40 16.07 -19.12
CA CYS A 363 6.73 17.39 -18.58
C CYS A 363 8.23 17.54 -18.30
N GLU A 364 8.87 16.47 -17.82
CA GLU A 364 10.29 16.48 -17.43
C GLU A 364 11.21 15.84 -18.51
N ASP A 365 10.61 15.30 -19.60
CA ASP A 365 11.28 14.57 -20.67
C ASP A 365 12.27 13.50 -20.14
N MET A 366 11.84 12.78 -19.09
CA MET A 366 12.62 11.70 -18.48
C MET A 366 11.75 10.68 -17.77
N VAL A 367 12.34 9.54 -17.42
CA VAL A 367 11.68 8.53 -16.61
C VAL A 367 11.57 9.01 -15.17
N HIS A 368 10.38 8.90 -14.61
CA HIS A 368 10.08 9.17 -13.22
C HIS A 368 10.02 7.86 -12.44
N ALA A 369 10.73 7.77 -11.35
CA ALA A 369 10.76 6.64 -10.44
C ALA A 369 10.08 7.04 -9.12
N HIS A 370 8.88 6.53 -8.89
CA HIS A 370 8.10 6.77 -7.67
C HIS A 370 8.31 5.60 -6.70
N ARG A 371 8.99 5.85 -5.58
CA ARG A 371 9.09 4.87 -4.50
C ARG A 371 7.81 4.93 -3.66
N VAL A 372 7.08 3.83 -3.57
CA VAL A 372 5.75 3.79 -2.95
C VAL A 372 5.60 2.70 -1.89
N ASP A 373 6.71 2.12 -1.43
CA ASP A 373 6.69 1.08 -0.39
C ASP A 373 6.00 1.55 0.89
N ALA A 374 6.14 2.82 1.27
CA ALA A 374 5.44 3.43 2.38
C ALA A 374 3.90 3.44 2.23
N LEU A 375 3.40 3.37 1.01
CA LEU A 375 1.97 3.39 0.70
C LEU A 375 1.36 1.99 0.58
N LEU A 376 2.19 0.95 0.45
CA LEU A 376 1.78 -0.44 0.20
C LEU A 376 1.85 -1.35 1.44
N LEU A 377 2.09 -0.78 2.62
CA LEU A 377 2.14 -1.51 3.88
C LEU A 377 0.76 -1.74 4.50
#